data_56a96a50a7fd29a11e3c8297b9571136
#
_entry.id   56a96a50a7fd29a11e3c8297b9571136
#
_cell.length_a   1.000
_cell.length_b   1.000
_cell.length_c   1.000
_cell.angle_alpha   90.00
_cell.angle_beta   90.00
_cell.angle_gamma   90.00
#
_symmetry.space_group_name_H-M   'P 1'
#
loop_
_entity.id
_entity.type
_entity.pdbx_description
1 polymer ?
#
loop_
_entity_poly.entity_id
_entity_poly.type
_entity_poly.pdbx_seq_one_letter_code
_entity_poly.pdbx_strand_id
1 'polypeptide(L)'
;MVTATKLPPPKVFNSELTQCWQALQGGRRVAIYRCLIDITGSLKTAAMLSQLIYWTRVSKEVAERDGWIFKSIAQMEAETGLTVREQRTCKNKLLETNLIQTCRKGVGAALAIKVNLDAIAELIAKSSGTDDQLALTLADLQNTSSLYFRKHFSKRIAYHRDLVSITGCINSAVLLSCVLNDAVGLVSQNPHLQRHAFATLTAADWEERTSLSYKSQLTARNRLKNLNLIYERNFLASRRIFTLVNGHDIVISIKKLLAGKQDDGFSPYNSKKREILSLAERAKCDWRKGPNGLDKGFQSGFE
;
A
#
# COMPACT_ATOMS: atom_id res chain seq x y z
N MET A 1 5.28 -36.68 21.65
CA MET A 1 4.71 -35.52 22.38
C MET A 1 5.56 -34.30 22.03
N VAL A 2 5.06 -33.42 21.19
CA VAL A 2 5.77 -32.19 20.81
C VAL A 2 5.38 -31.12 21.83
N THR A 3 6.33 -30.72 22.66
CA THR A 3 6.15 -29.65 23.65
C THR A 3 5.81 -28.36 22.93
N ALA A 4 4.58 -27.89 23.09
CA ALA A 4 4.15 -26.59 22.64
C ALA A 4 4.96 -25.52 23.38
N THR A 5 5.97 -24.97 22.72
CA THR A 5 6.71 -23.82 23.25
C THR A 5 5.72 -22.66 23.44
N LYS A 6 5.47 -22.28 24.67
CA LYS A 6 4.63 -21.13 25.05
C LYS A 6 5.11 -19.89 24.30
N LEU A 7 4.25 -19.32 23.47
CA LEU A 7 4.45 -17.98 22.92
C LEU A 7 4.51 -16.95 24.06
N PRO A 8 5.30 -15.88 23.92
CA PRO A 8 5.43 -14.86 24.98
C PRO A 8 4.08 -14.19 25.28
N PRO A 9 3.94 -13.61 26.45
CA PRO A 9 2.66 -13.19 27.00
C PRO A 9 2.03 -12.03 26.21
N PRO A 10 0.75 -12.09 25.99
CA PRO A 10 0.01 -11.35 24.97
C PRO A 10 -0.45 -9.94 25.34
N LYS A 11 -0.29 -9.51 26.59
CA LYS A 11 -0.83 -8.20 27.06
C LYS A 11 -0.17 -6.98 26.41
N VAL A 12 1.09 -7.09 26.02
CA VAL A 12 1.87 -5.99 25.40
C VAL A 12 1.52 -5.85 23.92
N PHE A 13 1.24 -6.96 23.26
CA PHE A 13 1.14 -7.05 21.81
C PHE A 13 -0.08 -6.30 21.23
N ASN A 14 -1.22 -6.31 21.91
CA ASN A 14 -2.43 -5.69 21.38
C ASN A 14 -2.43 -4.16 21.49
N SER A 15 -1.85 -3.62 22.57
CA SER A 15 -1.68 -2.17 22.67
C SER A 15 -0.70 -1.65 21.61
N GLU A 16 0.34 -2.41 21.30
CA GLU A 16 1.34 -2.07 20.28
C GLU A 16 0.80 -2.17 18.85
N LEU A 17 0.00 -3.21 18.54
CA LEU A 17 -0.67 -3.34 17.26
C LEU A 17 -1.64 -2.19 17.04
N THR A 18 -2.43 -1.82 18.05
CA THR A 18 -3.35 -0.69 17.99
C THR A 18 -2.60 0.63 17.79
N GLN A 19 -1.52 0.86 18.54
CA GLN A 19 -0.66 2.04 18.36
C GLN A 19 -0.03 2.08 16.96
N CYS A 20 0.46 0.94 16.46
CA CYS A 20 1.00 0.81 15.11
C CYS A 20 -0.06 1.18 14.06
N TRP A 21 -1.26 0.62 14.20
CA TRP A 21 -2.36 0.92 13.29
C TRP A 21 -2.76 2.39 13.33
N GLN A 22 -2.93 2.97 14.52
CA GLN A 22 -3.24 4.40 14.67
C GLN A 22 -2.15 5.29 14.07
N ALA A 23 -0.88 4.95 14.29
CA ALA A 23 0.23 5.68 13.69
C ALA A 23 0.22 5.64 12.14
N LEU A 24 -0.22 4.53 11.56
CA LEU A 24 -0.34 4.37 10.12
C LEU A 24 -1.61 4.99 9.54
N GLN A 25 -2.69 5.11 10.30
CA GLN A 25 -3.96 5.73 9.87
C GLN A 25 -3.78 7.18 9.42
N GLY A 26 -2.92 7.96 10.09
CA GLY A 26 -2.56 9.31 9.68
C GLY A 26 -1.68 9.36 8.43
N GLY A 27 -1.21 8.20 7.95
CA GLY A 27 -0.30 8.04 6.84
C GLY A 27 -0.97 7.98 5.48
N ARG A 28 -0.17 8.18 4.42
CA ARG A 28 -0.65 8.05 3.05
C ARG A 28 -0.79 6.57 2.68
N ARG A 29 -1.97 6.19 2.19
CA ARG A 29 -2.19 4.92 1.52
C ARG A 29 -2.05 5.09 0.02
N VAL A 30 -1.34 4.18 -0.61
CA VAL A 30 -1.20 4.10 -2.06
C VAL A 30 -1.96 2.88 -2.54
N ALA A 31 -2.89 3.10 -3.46
CA ALA A 31 -3.66 2.03 -4.09
C ALA A 31 -3.03 1.65 -5.42
N ILE A 32 -2.91 0.35 -5.66
CA ILE A 32 -2.45 -0.23 -6.92
C ILE A 32 -3.59 -1.05 -7.48
N TYR A 33 -4.07 -0.72 -8.67
CA TYR A 33 -5.12 -1.48 -9.32
C TYR A 33 -4.58 -2.78 -9.91
N ARG A 34 -5.27 -3.90 -9.68
CA ARG A 34 -4.82 -5.22 -10.14
C ARG A 34 -4.73 -5.30 -11.65
N CYS A 35 -5.72 -4.78 -12.37
CA CYS A 35 -5.67 -4.73 -13.84
C CYS A 35 -4.40 -4.07 -14.37
N LEU A 36 -3.86 -3.07 -13.64
CA LEU A 36 -2.60 -2.44 -14.03
C LEU A 36 -1.38 -3.31 -13.75
N ILE A 37 -1.45 -4.19 -12.74
CA ILE A 37 -0.38 -5.18 -12.52
C ILE A 37 -0.38 -6.20 -13.66
N ASP A 38 -1.56 -6.65 -14.07
CA ASP A 38 -1.73 -7.63 -15.13
C ASP A 38 -1.18 -7.12 -16.46
N ILE A 39 -1.49 -5.88 -16.85
CA ILE A 39 -1.01 -5.28 -18.10
C ILE A 39 0.46 -4.83 -18.06
N THR A 40 1.00 -4.48 -16.89
CA THR A 40 2.41 -4.06 -16.77
C THR A 40 3.35 -5.19 -16.37
N GLY A 41 2.83 -6.30 -15.84
CA GLY A 41 3.61 -7.40 -15.31
C GLY A 41 4.53 -7.04 -14.14
N SER A 42 4.28 -5.90 -13.45
CA SER A 42 5.15 -5.42 -12.38
C SER A 42 4.39 -4.57 -11.37
N LEU A 43 4.43 -4.97 -10.10
CA LEU A 43 3.82 -4.23 -9.00
C LEU A 43 4.33 -2.78 -8.93
N LYS A 44 5.63 -2.55 -9.12
CA LYS A 44 6.25 -1.20 -9.06
C LYS A 44 5.80 -0.33 -10.22
N THR A 45 5.75 -0.89 -11.42
CA THR A 45 5.29 -0.17 -12.62
C THR A 45 3.80 0.16 -12.50
N ALA A 46 2.99 -0.79 -12.03
CA ALA A 46 1.58 -0.57 -11.75
C ALA A 46 1.36 0.47 -10.65
N ALA A 47 2.19 0.51 -9.60
CA ALA A 47 2.12 1.54 -8.57
C ALA A 47 2.36 2.95 -9.14
N MET A 48 3.36 3.10 -10.01
CA MET A 48 3.62 4.37 -10.69
C MET A 48 2.43 4.77 -11.59
N LEU A 49 1.93 3.84 -12.41
CA LEU A 49 0.81 4.09 -13.30
C LEU A 49 -0.48 4.41 -12.51
N SER A 50 -0.75 3.68 -11.42
CA SER A 50 -1.89 3.96 -10.53
C SER A 50 -1.83 5.37 -9.94
N GLN A 51 -0.63 5.85 -9.59
CA GLN A 51 -0.45 7.19 -9.08
C GLN A 51 -0.65 8.26 -10.17
N LEU A 52 -0.21 8.00 -11.40
CA LEU A 52 -0.46 8.88 -12.54
C LEU A 52 -1.96 8.94 -12.86
N ILE A 53 -2.66 7.80 -12.89
CA ILE A 53 -4.12 7.73 -13.07
C ILE A 53 -4.83 8.49 -11.94
N TYR A 54 -4.38 8.37 -10.69
CA TYR A 54 -4.94 9.14 -9.59
C TYR A 54 -4.88 10.64 -9.86
N TRP A 55 -3.75 11.18 -10.30
CA TRP A 55 -3.62 12.59 -10.62
C TRP A 55 -4.45 13.00 -11.83
N THR A 56 -4.50 12.19 -12.88
CA THR A 56 -5.38 12.42 -14.04
C THR A 56 -6.84 12.53 -13.62
N ARG A 57 -7.25 11.75 -12.61
CA ARG A 57 -8.62 11.72 -12.12
C ARG A 57 -9.01 12.90 -11.25
N VAL A 58 -8.13 13.30 -10.31
CA VAL A 58 -8.51 14.22 -9.21
C VAL A 58 -8.00 15.64 -9.37
N SER A 59 -6.99 15.89 -10.19
CA SER A 59 -6.38 17.20 -10.32
C SER A 59 -7.07 18.05 -11.39
N LYS A 60 -7.66 19.17 -10.96
CA LYS A 60 -8.21 20.18 -11.86
C LYS A 60 -7.14 20.74 -12.81
N GLU A 61 -5.93 21.04 -12.28
CA GLU A 61 -4.81 21.53 -13.07
C GLU A 61 -4.38 20.56 -14.18
N VAL A 62 -4.47 19.26 -13.94
CA VAL A 62 -4.16 18.22 -14.95
C VAL A 62 -5.23 18.24 -16.05
N ALA A 63 -6.50 18.39 -15.68
CA ALA A 63 -7.59 18.52 -16.65
C ALA A 63 -7.43 19.77 -17.52
N GLU A 64 -7.12 20.93 -16.94
CA GLU A 64 -6.87 22.20 -17.63
C GLU A 64 -5.64 22.14 -18.57
N ARG A 65 -4.69 21.24 -18.27
CA ARG A 65 -3.47 21.03 -19.06
C ARG A 65 -3.58 19.84 -20.02
N ASP A 66 -4.77 19.50 -20.46
CA ASP A 66 -5.01 18.40 -21.40
C ASP A 66 -4.41 17.06 -20.92
N GLY A 67 -4.51 16.76 -19.64
CA GLY A 67 -4.02 15.52 -19.04
C GLY A 67 -2.51 15.49 -18.74
N TRP A 68 -1.78 16.58 -18.94
CA TRP A 68 -0.35 16.62 -18.64
C TRP A 68 -0.06 16.84 -17.16
N ILE A 69 0.68 15.88 -16.59
CA ILE A 69 1.09 15.83 -15.18
C ILE A 69 2.53 16.33 -15.07
N PHE A 70 2.73 17.34 -14.24
CA PHE A 70 4.05 17.85 -13.87
C PHE A 70 4.38 17.42 -12.44
N LYS A 71 5.22 16.43 -12.31
CA LYS A 71 5.68 15.91 -11.02
C LYS A 71 7.18 15.72 -11.01
N SER A 72 7.84 16.26 -10.00
CA SER A 72 9.26 16.00 -9.81
C SER A 72 9.48 14.55 -9.34
N ILE A 73 10.69 14.05 -9.53
CA ILE A 73 11.12 12.73 -9.03
C ILE A 73 10.91 12.65 -7.51
N ALA A 74 11.27 13.72 -6.77
CA ALA A 74 11.11 13.77 -5.33
C ALA A 74 9.63 13.72 -4.91
N GLN A 75 8.73 14.40 -5.62
CA GLN A 75 7.29 14.33 -5.37
C GLN A 75 6.74 12.92 -5.61
N MET A 76 7.13 12.27 -6.71
CA MET A 76 6.71 10.91 -7.01
C MET A 76 7.24 9.91 -5.96
N GLU A 77 8.48 10.07 -5.50
CA GLU A 77 9.05 9.28 -4.41
C GLU A 77 8.32 9.52 -3.09
N ALA A 78 8.02 10.76 -2.75
CA ALA A 78 7.24 11.11 -1.56
C ALA A 78 5.84 10.49 -1.59
N GLU A 79 5.24 10.38 -2.77
CA GLU A 79 3.89 9.83 -2.95
C GLU A 79 3.84 8.30 -2.96
N THR A 80 4.79 7.66 -3.64
CA THR A 80 4.76 6.21 -3.88
C THR A 80 5.82 5.44 -3.10
N GLY A 81 6.93 6.08 -2.73
CA GLY A 81 8.11 5.42 -2.18
C GLY A 81 9.01 4.78 -3.24
N LEU A 82 8.74 4.97 -4.53
CA LEU A 82 9.62 4.53 -5.61
C LEU A 82 10.90 5.38 -5.62
N THR A 83 12.06 4.74 -5.51
CA THR A 83 13.36 5.40 -5.62
C THR A 83 13.58 5.96 -7.03
N VAL A 84 14.50 6.89 -7.17
CA VAL A 84 14.87 7.50 -8.48
C VAL A 84 15.13 6.44 -9.55
N ARG A 85 15.90 5.38 -9.19
CA ARG A 85 16.21 4.28 -10.10
C ARG A 85 14.98 3.49 -10.50
N GLU A 86 14.11 3.19 -9.53
CA GLU A 86 12.85 2.46 -9.79
C GLU A 86 11.92 3.29 -10.65
N GLN A 87 11.78 4.60 -10.39
CA GLN A 87 10.98 5.49 -11.21
C GLN A 87 11.46 5.52 -12.66
N ARG A 88 12.78 5.57 -12.89
CA ARG A 88 13.34 5.53 -14.24
C ARG A 88 12.98 4.22 -14.94
N THR A 89 13.17 3.09 -14.28
CA THR A 89 12.83 1.76 -14.83
C THR A 89 11.33 1.65 -15.15
N CYS A 90 10.47 2.05 -14.22
CA CYS A 90 9.03 2.03 -14.41
C CYS A 90 8.59 2.95 -15.56
N LYS A 91 9.12 4.17 -15.61
CA LYS A 91 8.80 5.11 -16.68
C LYS A 91 9.19 4.57 -18.06
N ASN A 92 10.40 4.02 -18.20
CA ASN A 92 10.84 3.45 -19.47
C ASN A 92 9.89 2.32 -19.93
N LYS A 93 9.54 1.40 -18.99
CA LYS A 93 8.59 0.32 -19.30
C LYS A 93 7.22 0.84 -19.72
N LEU A 94 6.71 1.89 -19.07
CA LEU A 94 5.44 2.51 -19.44
C LEU A 94 5.49 3.21 -20.81
N LEU A 95 6.64 3.77 -21.19
CA LEU A 95 6.88 4.35 -22.52
C LEU A 95 6.94 3.27 -23.58
N GLU A 96 7.71 2.20 -23.35
CA GLU A 96 7.84 1.06 -24.26
C GLU A 96 6.49 0.40 -24.57
N THR A 97 5.59 0.36 -23.59
CA THR A 97 4.23 -0.18 -23.74
C THR A 97 3.19 0.85 -24.15
N ASN A 98 3.60 2.07 -24.49
CA ASN A 98 2.73 3.20 -24.89
C ASN A 98 1.64 3.55 -23.85
N LEU A 99 1.81 3.18 -22.58
CA LEU A 99 0.86 3.49 -21.50
C LEU A 99 0.96 4.92 -21.00
N ILE A 100 2.08 5.59 -21.28
CA ILE A 100 2.29 7.01 -21.04
C ILE A 100 3.00 7.67 -22.21
N GLN A 101 2.83 8.98 -22.30
CA GLN A 101 3.60 9.87 -23.16
C GLN A 101 4.39 10.85 -22.32
N THR A 102 5.53 11.32 -22.81
CA THR A 102 6.32 12.35 -22.15
C THR A 102 6.67 13.47 -23.10
N CYS A 103 6.66 14.69 -22.59
CA CYS A 103 7.18 15.84 -23.33
C CYS A 103 7.90 16.80 -22.37
N ARG A 104 8.72 17.66 -22.92
CA ARG A 104 9.31 18.77 -22.16
C ARG A 104 8.52 20.03 -22.49
N LYS A 105 7.90 20.64 -21.48
CA LYS A 105 7.06 21.83 -21.61
C LYS A 105 7.45 22.88 -20.58
N GLY A 106 7.31 24.13 -20.96
CA GLY A 106 7.49 25.28 -20.09
C GLY A 106 8.92 25.76 -19.91
N VAL A 107 9.07 26.81 -19.11
CA VAL A 107 10.37 27.41 -18.77
C VAL A 107 11.16 26.41 -17.93
N GLY A 108 12.43 26.16 -18.27
CA GLY A 108 13.26 25.13 -17.64
C GLY A 108 12.99 23.70 -18.14
N ALA A 109 12.19 23.53 -19.19
CA ALA A 109 11.93 22.25 -19.87
C ALA A 109 11.55 21.11 -18.90
N ALA A 110 10.62 21.41 -17.95
CA ALA A 110 10.10 20.42 -17.01
C ALA A 110 9.50 19.21 -17.75
N LEU A 111 9.82 18.01 -17.27
CA LEU A 111 9.26 16.79 -17.83
C LEU A 111 7.78 16.65 -17.44
N ALA A 112 6.93 16.62 -18.44
CA ALA A 112 5.51 16.34 -18.30
C ALA A 112 5.21 14.90 -18.72
N ILE A 113 4.25 14.26 -18.05
CA ILE A 113 3.79 12.90 -18.31
C ILE A 113 2.29 12.94 -18.56
N LYS A 114 1.82 12.29 -19.61
CA LYS A 114 0.39 12.11 -19.92
C LYS A 114 0.08 10.62 -19.97
N VAL A 115 -1.02 10.20 -19.33
CA VAL A 115 -1.50 8.82 -19.36
C VAL A 115 -2.24 8.58 -20.68
N ASN A 116 -1.94 7.47 -21.34
CA ASN A 116 -2.63 7.04 -22.56
C ASN A 116 -3.80 6.10 -22.17
N LEU A 117 -5.00 6.66 -22.07
CA LEU A 117 -6.18 5.92 -21.62
C LEU A 117 -6.60 4.87 -22.64
N ASP A 118 -6.46 5.14 -23.94
CA ASP A 118 -6.83 4.21 -25.02
C ASP A 118 -5.96 2.94 -24.96
N ALA A 119 -4.65 3.12 -24.83
CA ALA A 119 -3.72 1.99 -24.70
C ALA A 119 -3.97 1.17 -23.41
N ILE A 120 -4.37 1.82 -22.32
CA ILE A 120 -4.75 1.13 -21.09
C ILE A 120 -6.01 0.29 -21.32
N ALA A 121 -7.04 0.86 -21.97
CA ALA A 121 -8.28 0.16 -22.28
C ALA A 121 -8.03 -1.06 -23.16
N GLU A 122 -7.26 -0.90 -24.23
CA GLU A 122 -6.88 -1.97 -25.14
C GLU A 122 -6.17 -3.14 -24.42
N LEU A 123 -5.16 -2.82 -23.60
CA LEU A 123 -4.41 -3.84 -22.87
C LEU A 123 -5.25 -4.53 -21.79
N ILE A 124 -6.16 -3.81 -21.13
CA ILE A 124 -7.09 -4.40 -20.15
C ILE A 124 -8.05 -5.36 -20.88
N ALA A 125 -8.64 -4.96 -22.00
CA ALA A 125 -9.52 -5.81 -22.81
C ALA A 125 -8.80 -7.10 -23.24
N LYS A 126 -7.59 -6.96 -23.79
CA LYS A 126 -6.76 -8.11 -24.16
C LYS A 126 -6.42 -9.03 -23.00
N SER A 127 -6.09 -8.47 -21.84
CA SER A 127 -5.77 -9.25 -20.63
C SER A 127 -6.98 -9.96 -20.05
N SER A 128 -8.17 -9.38 -20.17
CA SER A 128 -9.43 -9.92 -19.66
C SER A 128 -10.09 -10.95 -20.60
N GLY A 129 -9.58 -11.10 -21.83
CA GLY A 129 -10.18 -11.96 -22.84
C GLY A 129 -11.59 -11.51 -23.28
N THR A 130 -11.92 -10.24 -23.06
CA THR A 130 -13.21 -9.66 -23.44
C THR A 130 -13.04 -8.83 -24.70
N ASP A 131 -13.89 -9.09 -25.70
CA ASP A 131 -14.01 -8.27 -26.93
C ASP A 131 -14.68 -6.89 -26.66
N ASP A 132 -14.90 -6.56 -25.40
CA ASP A 132 -15.49 -5.28 -25.00
C ASP A 132 -14.54 -4.13 -25.35
N GLN A 133 -14.72 -3.55 -26.53
CA GLN A 133 -14.07 -2.30 -26.97
C GLN A 133 -14.63 -1.08 -26.20
N LEU A 134 -14.82 -1.21 -24.90
CA LEU A 134 -15.23 -0.06 -24.09
C LEU A 134 -14.04 0.89 -23.97
N ALA A 135 -14.17 2.05 -24.58
CA ALA A 135 -13.19 3.12 -24.43
C ALA A 135 -13.13 3.57 -22.97
N LEU A 136 -11.93 3.69 -22.43
CA LEU A 136 -11.72 4.29 -21.11
C LEU A 136 -11.64 5.80 -21.24
N THR A 137 -12.64 6.50 -20.77
CA THR A 137 -12.67 7.96 -20.80
C THR A 137 -12.23 8.57 -19.47
N LEU A 138 -11.85 9.84 -19.51
CA LEU A 138 -11.59 10.60 -18.28
C LEU A 138 -12.82 10.64 -17.37
N ALA A 139 -14.01 10.73 -17.95
CA ALA A 139 -15.27 10.69 -17.19
C ALA A 139 -15.46 9.36 -16.43
N ASP A 140 -15.08 8.23 -17.03
CA ASP A 140 -15.11 6.93 -16.35
C ASP A 140 -14.14 6.87 -15.18
N LEU A 141 -12.96 7.46 -15.31
CA LEU A 141 -12.01 7.54 -14.20
C LEU A 141 -12.50 8.46 -13.07
N GLN A 142 -13.17 9.54 -13.41
CA GLN A 142 -13.72 10.50 -12.42
C GLN A 142 -14.94 9.94 -11.71
N ASN A 143 -15.75 9.15 -12.40
CA ASN A 143 -16.94 8.51 -11.85
C ASN A 143 -16.63 7.06 -11.44
N THR A 144 -16.33 6.86 -10.14
CA THR A 144 -16.07 5.51 -9.57
C THR A 144 -17.26 4.58 -9.65
N SER A 145 -18.46 5.09 -9.93
CA SER A 145 -19.68 4.30 -10.14
C SER A 145 -19.88 3.91 -11.60
N SER A 146 -19.03 4.37 -12.53
CA SER A 146 -19.11 3.97 -13.94
C SER A 146 -18.96 2.45 -14.08
N LEU A 147 -19.60 1.88 -15.08
CA LEU A 147 -19.53 0.45 -15.34
C LEU A 147 -18.07 0.01 -15.59
N TYR A 148 -17.33 0.80 -16.35
CA TYR A 148 -15.93 0.53 -16.66
C TYR A 148 -15.07 0.50 -15.39
N PHE A 149 -15.20 1.52 -14.53
CA PHE A 149 -14.43 1.61 -13.30
C PHE A 149 -14.75 0.44 -12.36
N ARG A 150 -16.01 0.12 -12.16
CA ARG A 150 -16.45 -1.00 -11.33
C ARG A 150 -15.97 -2.35 -11.85
N LYS A 151 -15.97 -2.55 -13.17
CA LYS A 151 -15.54 -3.80 -13.80
C LYS A 151 -14.02 -4.02 -13.66
N HIS A 152 -13.21 -3.00 -13.93
CA HIS A 152 -11.75 -3.16 -14.08
C HIS A 152 -10.92 -2.59 -12.93
N PHE A 153 -11.37 -1.51 -12.27
CA PHE A 153 -10.63 -0.81 -11.22
C PHE A 153 -11.14 -1.09 -9.80
N SER A 154 -12.10 -2.01 -9.62
CA SER A 154 -12.62 -2.37 -8.29
C SER A 154 -11.58 -3.09 -7.43
N LYS A 155 -10.83 -4.04 -8.03
CA LYS A 155 -9.82 -4.82 -7.31
C LYS A 155 -8.52 -4.02 -7.19
N ARG A 156 -8.12 -3.74 -5.96
CA ARG A 156 -6.91 -2.96 -5.66
C ARG A 156 -6.12 -3.56 -4.51
N ILE A 157 -4.81 -3.38 -4.54
CA ILE A 157 -3.88 -3.64 -3.46
C ILE A 157 -3.51 -2.30 -2.86
N ALA A 158 -3.59 -2.17 -1.54
CA ALA A 158 -3.21 -0.94 -0.86
C ALA A 158 -2.02 -1.17 0.07
N TYR A 159 -1.11 -0.20 0.13
CA TYR A 159 -0.03 -0.21 1.11
C TYR A 159 0.15 1.17 1.75
N HIS A 160 0.67 1.15 2.97
CA HIS A 160 1.04 2.37 3.67
C HIS A 160 2.40 2.86 3.17
N ARG A 161 2.43 4.08 2.64
CA ARG A 161 3.65 4.68 2.06
C ARG A 161 4.81 4.72 3.07
N ASP A 162 4.51 5.00 4.34
CA ASP A 162 5.54 5.09 5.38
C ASP A 162 6.24 3.75 5.64
N LEU A 163 5.56 2.64 5.41
CA LEU A 163 6.18 1.31 5.50
C LEU A 163 7.25 1.11 4.42
N VAL A 164 7.15 1.81 3.27
CA VAL A 164 8.23 1.77 2.27
C VAL A 164 9.49 2.41 2.84
N SER A 165 9.38 3.53 3.55
CA SER A 165 10.54 4.19 4.19
C SER A 165 11.18 3.32 5.27
N ILE A 166 10.38 2.54 5.99
CA ILE A 166 10.87 1.63 7.05
C ILE A 166 11.50 0.37 6.44
N THR A 167 10.83 -0.21 5.43
CA THR A 167 11.26 -1.47 4.83
C THR A 167 12.26 -1.28 3.69
N GLY A 168 12.36 -0.06 3.13
CA GLY A 168 13.19 0.26 1.98
C GLY A 168 12.76 -0.41 0.67
N CYS A 169 11.53 -1.00 0.60
CA CYS A 169 11.04 -1.70 -0.59
C CYS A 169 9.52 -1.77 -0.62
N ILE A 170 8.93 -1.44 -1.79
CA ILE A 170 7.46 -1.50 -1.98
C ILE A 170 6.91 -2.91 -1.76
N ASN A 171 7.58 -3.95 -2.26
CA ASN A 171 7.09 -5.33 -2.10
C ASN A 171 6.97 -5.72 -0.62
N SER A 172 7.97 -5.35 0.19
CA SER A 172 7.94 -5.59 1.64
C SER A 172 6.87 -4.74 2.33
N ALA A 173 6.68 -3.49 1.90
CA ALA A 173 5.63 -2.62 2.43
C ALA A 173 4.22 -3.13 2.11
N VAL A 174 3.99 -3.62 0.88
CA VAL A 174 2.73 -4.25 0.47
C VAL A 174 2.44 -5.48 1.32
N LEU A 175 3.41 -6.38 1.45
CA LEU A 175 3.26 -7.58 2.26
C LEU A 175 2.98 -7.24 3.73
N LEU A 176 3.75 -6.33 4.33
CA LEU A 176 3.55 -5.90 5.71
C LEU A 176 2.21 -5.20 5.91
N SER A 177 1.76 -4.38 4.95
CA SER A 177 0.43 -3.76 4.99
C SER A 177 -0.69 -4.79 4.97
N CYS A 178 -0.55 -5.86 4.18
CA CYS A 178 -1.49 -6.96 4.12
C CYS A 178 -1.56 -7.73 5.46
N VAL A 179 -0.40 -8.08 6.04
CA VAL A 179 -0.34 -8.76 7.35
C VAL A 179 -0.95 -7.91 8.45
N LEU A 180 -0.61 -6.62 8.49
CA LEU A 180 -1.18 -5.68 9.47
C LEU A 180 -2.69 -5.58 9.36
N ASN A 181 -3.21 -5.49 8.14
CA ASN A 181 -4.64 -5.44 7.90
C ASN A 181 -5.35 -6.69 8.39
N ASP A 182 -4.81 -7.87 8.12
CA ASP A 182 -5.36 -9.14 8.59
C ASP A 182 -5.29 -9.25 10.11
N ALA A 183 -4.16 -8.87 10.71
CA ALA A 183 -3.99 -8.91 12.16
C ALA A 183 -5.01 -8.00 12.87
N VAL A 184 -5.22 -6.79 12.35
CA VAL A 184 -6.21 -5.84 12.89
C VAL A 184 -7.63 -6.34 12.67
N GLY A 185 -7.94 -6.86 11.47
CA GLY A 185 -9.25 -7.45 11.17
C GLY A 185 -9.58 -8.63 12.07
N LEU A 186 -8.63 -9.52 12.32
CA LEU A 186 -8.80 -10.67 13.21
C LEU A 186 -9.10 -10.24 14.65
N VAL A 187 -8.40 -9.23 15.17
CA VAL A 187 -8.62 -8.68 16.51
C VAL A 187 -9.98 -8.02 16.63
N SER A 188 -10.43 -7.28 15.61
CA SER A 188 -11.73 -6.61 15.63
C SER A 188 -12.90 -7.58 15.59
N GLN A 189 -12.79 -8.68 14.83
CA GLN A 189 -13.83 -9.69 14.69
C GLN A 189 -13.89 -10.66 15.89
N ASN A 190 -12.76 -10.89 16.56
CA ASN A 190 -12.64 -11.86 17.64
C ASN A 190 -11.87 -11.27 18.82
N PRO A 191 -12.51 -10.44 19.66
CA PRO A 191 -11.86 -9.82 20.81
C PRO A 191 -11.21 -10.83 21.79
N HIS A 192 -11.69 -12.08 21.82
CA HIS A 192 -11.13 -13.16 22.61
C HIS A 192 -9.82 -13.73 22.04
N LEU A 193 -9.60 -13.58 20.73
CA LEU A 193 -8.35 -13.95 20.05
C LEU A 193 -7.27 -12.86 20.14
N GLN A 194 -7.51 -11.82 20.91
CA GLN A 194 -6.59 -10.69 21.13
C GLN A 194 -5.14 -11.13 21.44
N ARG A 195 -4.96 -12.38 21.84
CA ARG A 195 -3.65 -12.95 22.19
C ARG A 195 -2.84 -13.47 21.00
N HIS A 196 -3.43 -13.57 19.79
CA HIS A 196 -2.83 -14.28 18.65
C HIS A 196 -3.15 -13.60 17.33
N ALA A 197 -3.04 -12.27 17.27
CA ALA A 197 -3.23 -11.53 16.02
C ALA A 197 -2.11 -11.86 15.01
N PHE A 198 -2.33 -12.86 14.20
CA PHE A 198 -1.41 -13.26 13.15
C PHE A 198 -2.16 -13.54 11.85
N ALA A 199 -1.52 -13.25 10.74
CA ALA A 199 -2.00 -13.68 9.45
C ALA A 199 -1.62 -15.15 9.22
N THR A 200 -2.58 -15.94 8.73
CA THR A 200 -2.37 -17.37 8.41
C THR A 200 -2.72 -17.59 6.96
N LEU A 201 -1.72 -17.52 6.08
CA LEU A 201 -1.91 -17.59 4.64
C LEU A 201 -0.95 -18.61 4.03
N THR A 202 -1.42 -19.27 2.95
CA THR A 202 -0.55 -20.03 2.05
C THR A 202 0.21 -19.10 1.10
N ALA A 203 1.19 -19.62 0.39
CA ALA A 203 1.89 -18.84 -0.63
C ALA A 203 0.95 -18.39 -1.77
N ALA A 204 -0.06 -19.21 -2.12
CA ALA A 204 -1.06 -18.86 -3.10
C ALA A 204 -1.98 -17.74 -2.63
N ASP A 205 -2.44 -17.80 -1.37
CA ASP A 205 -3.24 -16.71 -0.77
C ASP A 205 -2.46 -15.39 -0.76
N TRP A 206 -1.16 -15.45 -0.46
CA TRP A 206 -0.29 -14.27 -0.52
C TRP A 206 -0.18 -13.72 -1.94
N GLU A 207 -0.01 -14.59 -2.94
CA GLU A 207 0.04 -14.17 -4.35
C GLU A 207 -1.27 -13.55 -4.79
N GLU A 208 -2.40 -14.16 -4.45
CA GLU A 208 -3.71 -13.61 -4.73
C GLU A 208 -3.90 -12.22 -4.11
N ARG A 209 -3.50 -12.02 -2.86
CA ARG A 209 -3.73 -10.76 -2.12
C ARG A 209 -2.75 -9.65 -2.47
N THR A 210 -1.50 -9.99 -2.78
CA THR A 210 -0.42 -9.02 -2.97
C THR A 210 0.09 -8.92 -4.40
N SER A 211 -0.31 -9.85 -5.28
CA SER A 211 0.25 -10.05 -6.64
C SER A 211 1.77 -10.20 -6.64
N LEU A 212 2.34 -10.69 -5.54
CA LEU A 212 3.76 -10.99 -5.44
C LEU A 212 3.98 -12.46 -5.76
N SER A 213 4.83 -12.76 -6.75
CA SER A 213 5.29 -14.13 -7.00
C SER A 213 5.95 -14.73 -5.77
N TYR A 214 5.96 -16.04 -5.65
CA TYR A 214 6.58 -16.76 -4.52
C TYR A 214 8.00 -16.28 -4.20
N LYS A 215 8.84 -16.08 -5.22
CA LYS A 215 10.20 -15.56 -5.06
C LYS A 215 10.21 -14.15 -4.46
N SER A 216 9.31 -13.29 -4.92
CA SER A 216 9.17 -11.93 -4.40
C SER A 216 8.65 -11.90 -2.96
N GLN A 217 7.71 -12.81 -2.64
CA GLN A 217 7.21 -13.00 -1.27
C GLN A 217 8.34 -13.43 -0.34
N LEU A 218 9.13 -14.44 -0.74
CA LEU A 218 10.24 -14.94 0.08
C LEU A 218 11.27 -13.84 0.38
N THR A 219 11.64 -13.07 -0.65
CA THR A 219 12.57 -11.94 -0.51
C THR A 219 12.00 -10.87 0.43
N ALA A 220 10.72 -10.51 0.27
CA ALA A 220 10.05 -9.53 1.11
C ALA A 220 9.96 -9.98 2.57
N ARG A 221 9.57 -11.24 2.80
CA ARG A 221 9.45 -11.84 4.14
C ARG A 221 10.79 -11.91 4.85
N ASN A 222 11.84 -12.37 4.17
CA ASN A 222 13.20 -12.41 4.74
C ASN A 222 13.67 -11.01 5.12
N ARG A 223 13.41 -10.01 4.28
CA ARG A 223 13.71 -8.61 4.61
C ARG A 223 12.97 -8.13 5.86
N LEU A 224 11.67 -8.42 5.96
CA LEU A 224 10.86 -8.03 7.12
C LEU A 224 11.33 -8.72 8.41
N LYS A 225 11.74 -10.00 8.33
CA LYS A 225 12.32 -10.74 9.46
C LYS A 225 13.65 -10.14 9.89
N ASN A 226 14.52 -9.82 8.94
CA ASN A 226 15.83 -9.21 9.22
C ASN A 226 15.69 -7.80 9.86
N LEU A 227 14.59 -7.13 9.60
CA LEU A 227 14.25 -5.85 10.23
C LEU A 227 13.46 -6.01 11.54
N ASN A 228 13.23 -7.22 12.01
CA ASN A 228 12.42 -7.56 13.18
C ASN A 228 10.97 -7.03 13.13
N LEU A 229 10.43 -6.80 11.92
CA LEU A 229 9.07 -6.27 11.76
C LEU A 229 8.01 -7.36 11.77
N ILE A 230 8.41 -8.61 11.49
CA ILE A 230 7.54 -9.79 11.56
C ILE A 230 8.30 -10.98 12.16
N TYR A 231 7.53 -11.88 12.76
CA TYR A 231 7.96 -13.22 13.16
C TYR A 231 7.14 -14.25 12.42
N GLU A 232 7.76 -15.33 11.97
CA GLU A 232 7.09 -16.37 11.22
C GLU A 232 7.31 -17.73 11.83
N ARG A 233 6.26 -18.55 11.79
CA ARG A 233 6.30 -19.96 12.14
C ARG A 233 5.62 -20.78 11.03
N ASN A 234 6.33 -21.75 10.52
CA ASN A 234 5.79 -22.67 9.54
C ASN A 234 5.17 -23.87 10.25
N PHE A 235 3.97 -24.24 9.86
CA PHE A 235 3.34 -25.49 10.25
C PHE A 235 3.34 -26.41 9.05
N LEU A 236 4.28 -27.34 9.01
CA LEU A 236 4.51 -28.26 7.87
C LEU A 236 3.26 -29.05 7.51
N ALA A 237 2.47 -29.50 8.49
CA ALA A 237 1.26 -30.27 8.25
C ALA A 237 0.17 -29.49 7.47
N SER A 238 0.07 -28.18 7.64
CA SER A 238 -0.98 -27.36 7.00
C SER A 238 -0.50 -26.55 5.81
N ARG A 239 0.80 -26.58 5.49
CA ARG A 239 1.45 -25.72 4.49
C ARG A 239 1.17 -24.22 4.69
N ARG A 240 0.73 -23.83 5.89
CA ARG A 240 0.41 -22.44 6.25
C ARG A 240 1.55 -21.80 7.01
N ILE A 241 1.70 -20.52 6.79
CA ILE A 241 2.68 -19.69 7.45
C ILE A 241 1.95 -18.74 8.39
N PHE A 242 2.28 -18.85 9.67
CA PHE A 242 1.80 -17.93 10.69
C PHE A 242 2.75 -16.75 10.75
N THR A 243 2.26 -15.57 10.44
CA THR A 243 3.04 -14.34 10.42
C THR A 243 2.51 -13.41 11.50
N LEU A 244 3.34 -13.12 12.48
CA LEU A 244 3.06 -12.23 13.59
C LEU A 244 3.74 -10.88 13.32
N VAL A 245 3.02 -9.78 13.53
CA VAL A 245 3.55 -8.43 13.37
C VAL A 245 4.21 -7.95 14.66
N ASN A 246 5.41 -7.41 14.56
CA ASN A 246 6.08 -6.71 15.65
C ASN A 246 5.66 -5.22 15.63
N GLY A 247 4.52 -4.91 16.24
CA GLY A 247 3.97 -3.56 16.28
C GLY A 247 4.88 -2.55 16.98
N HIS A 248 5.60 -2.98 18.02
CA HIS A 248 6.54 -2.16 18.77
C HIS A 248 7.65 -1.58 17.85
N ASP A 249 8.36 -2.44 17.14
CA ASP A 249 9.48 -2.01 16.30
C ASP A 249 9.00 -1.17 15.11
N ILE A 250 7.79 -1.43 14.61
CA ILE A 250 7.17 -0.58 13.59
C ILE A 250 6.91 0.82 14.15
N VAL A 251 6.33 0.96 15.34
CA VAL A 251 6.07 2.26 15.98
C VAL A 251 7.37 3.02 16.23
N ILE A 252 8.41 2.36 16.75
CA ILE A 252 9.73 2.96 16.95
C ILE A 252 10.30 3.44 15.61
N SER A 253 10.20 2.65 14.56
CA SER A 253 10.69 3.00 13.24
C SER A 253 9.95 4.20 12.65
N ILE A 254 8.62 4.27 12.85
CA ILE A 254 7.81 5.43 12.45
C ILE A 254 8.24 6.67 13.23
N LYS A 255 8.45 6.58 14.54
CA LYS A 255 8.91 7.70 15.38
C LYS A 255 10.27 8.23 14.91
N LYS A 256 11.23 7.34 14.66
CA LYS A 256 12.54 7.71 14.10
C LYS A 256 12.41 8.41 12.75
N LEU A 257 11.55 7.90 11.86
CA LEU A 257 11.29 8.51 10.56
C LEU A 257 10.73 9.94 10.69
N LEU A 258 9.85 10.17 11.67
CA LEU A 258 9.26 11.48 11.91
C LEU A 258 10.27 12.45 12.56
N ALA A 259 11.10 11.98 13.49
CA ALA A 259 12.15 12.79 14.12
C ALA A 259 13.21 13.22 13.10
N GLY A 260 13.63 12.34 12.19
CA GLY A 260 14.60 12.68 11.13
C GLY A 260 14.09 13.66 10.07
N LYS A 261 12.76 13.87 10.00
CA LYS A 261 12.12 14.84 9.07
C LYS A 261 11.88 16.20 9.69
N GLN A 262 12.40 16.47 10.88
CA GLN A 262 12.18 17.75 11.56
C GLN A 262 12.83 18.95 10.87
N ASP A 263 13.83 18.71 10.02
CA ASP A 263 14.57 19.76 9.31
C ASP A 263 14.00 20.12 7.92
N ASP A 264 13.12 19.31 7.37
CA ASP A 264 12.59 19.52 6.02
C ASP A 264 11.17 20.13 6.09
N GLY A 265 11.08 21.44 6.19
CA GLY A 265 9.92 22.29 5.98
C GLY A 265 8.52 21.69 5.99
N PHE A 266 7.64 22.34 6.67
CA PHE A 266 6.18 22.22 6.79
C PHE A 266 5.47 21.29 5.78
N SER A 267 5.08 20.09 6.22
CA SER A 267 4.04 19.28 5.58
C SER A 267 2.87 19.09 6.56
N PRO A 268 1.64 19.51 6.20
CA PRO A 268 0.44 19.33 7.05
C PRO A 268 0.18 17.85 7.37
N TYR A 269 0.69 16.95 6.56
CA TYR A 269 0.67 15.51 6.75
C TYR A 269 1.49 15.05 7.98
N ASN A 270 2.65 15.64 8.21
CA ASN A 270 3.51 15.28 9.34
C ASN A 270 2.95 15.79 10.68
N SER A 271 2.22 16.92 10.70
CA SER A 271 1.60 17.45 11.92
C SER A 271 0.50 16.51 12.45
N LYS A 272 -0.41 16.08 11.57
CA LYS A 272 -1.49 15.16 11.94
C LYS A 272 -0.96 13.81 12.44
N LYS A 273 0.12 13.32 11.84
CA LYS A 273 0.75 12.06 12.25
C LYS A 273 1.43 12.18 13.62
N ARG A 274 2.10 13.31 13.92
CA ARG A 274 2.66 13.59 15.25
C ARG A 274 1.57 13.66 16.31
N GLU A 275 0.45 14.28 16.00
CA GLU A 275 -0.70 14.36 16.90
C GLU A 275 -1.23 12.96 17.24
N ILE A 276 -1.42 12.10 16.24
CA ILE A 276 -1.86 10.70 16.46
C ILE A 276 -0.86 9.93 17.32
N LEU A 277 0.44 10.07 17.06
CA LEU A 277 1.47 9.40 17.88
C LEU A 277 1.49 9.94 19.31
N SER A 278 1.31 11.26 19.51
CA SER A 278 1.24 11.86 20.85
C SER A 278 -0.03 11.44 21.60
N LEU A 279 -1.15 11.29 20.89
CA LEU A 279 -2.40 10.75 21.46
C LEU A 279 -2.25 9.29 21.83
N ALA A 280 -1.57 8.49 21.02
CA ALA A 280 -1.27 7.09 21.32
C ALA A 280 -0.34 6.94 22.54
N GLU A 281 0.55 7.92 22.78
CA GLU A 281 1.39 7.96 23.99
C GLU A 281 0.64 8.41 25.24
N ARG A 282 -0.27 9.37 25.11
CA ARG A 282 -1.12 9.88 26.21
C ARG A 282 -2.24 8.91 26.58
N ALA A 283 -2.81 8.24 25.58
CA ALA A 283 -3.68 7.12 25.81
C ALA A 283 -2.78 5.97 26.31
N LYS A 284 -2.53 5.92 27.61
CA LYS A 284 -2.39 4.62 28.30
C LYS A 284 -3.67 3.88 27.95
N CYS A 285 -3.64 3.19 26.79
CA CYS A 285 -4.82 2.60 26.20
C CYS A 285 -5.47 1.72 27.24
N ASP A 286 -6.50 2.23 27.88
CA ASP A 286 -7.40 1.43 28.68
C ASP A 286 -8.25 0.62 27.70
N TRP A 287 -7.62 -0.45 27.17
CA TRP A 287 -8.21 -1.41 26.24
C TRP A 287 -9.48 -2.07 26.78
N ARG A 288 -9.85 -1.78 28.05
CA ARG A 288 -11.10 -2.20 28.69
C ARG A 288 -12.32 -1.42 28.17
N LYS A 289 -12.09 -0.25 27.54
CA LYS A 289 -13.14 0.47 26.83
C LYS A 289 -13.20 -0.06 25.43
N GLY A 290 -14.14 -0.95 25.16
CA GLY A 290 -14.35 -1.72 23.95
C GLY A 290 -14.17 -1.02 22.58
N PRO A 291 -14.30 -1.75 21.48
CA PRO A 291 -13.81 -1.42 20.13
C PRO A 291 -14.55 -0.29 19.41
N ASN A 292 -15.35 0.55 20.07
CA ASN A 292 -16.20 1.56 19.44
C ASN A 292 -15.45 2.68 18.68
N GLY A 293 -14.12 2.70 18.70
CA GLY A 293 -13.29 3.62 17.92
C GLY A 293 -12.74 3.05 16.61
N LEU A 294 -12.76 1.73 16.43
CA LEU A 294 -12.18 1.05 15.27
C LEU A 294 -13.18 0.81 14.14
N ASP A 295 -14.48 0.77 14.45
CA ASP A 295 -15.53 0.39 13.49
C ASP A 295 -15.80 1.39 12.36
N LYS A 296 -15.57 2.67 12.57
CA LYS A 296 -15.93 3.69 11.56
C LYS A 296 -14.92 3.89 10.43
N GLY A 297 -13.72 3.38 10.56
CA GLY A 297 -12.66 3.50 9.54
C GLY A 297 -12.49 2.30 8.63
N PHE A 298 -13.08 1.15 9.00
CA PHE A 298 -12.80 -0.13 8.36
C PHE A 298 -13.76 -0.49 7.22
N GLN A 299 -15.00 0.01 7.25
CA GLN A 299 -16.02 -0.34 6.26
C GLN A 299 -15.88 0.36 4.91
N SER A 300 -15.09 1.41 4.78
CA SER A 300 -15.02 2.19 3.53
C SER A 300 -13.85 1.86 2.60
N GLY A 301 -13.10 0.77 2.84
CA GLY A 301 -11.85 0.53 2.12
C GLY A 301 -11.68 -0.83 1.43
N PHE A 302 -12.58 -1.80 1.64
CA PHE A 302 -12.34 -3.18 1.19
C PHE A 302 -13.58 -3.91 0.63
N GLU A 303 -14.53 -3.19 0.04
CA GLU A 303 -15.47 -3.80 -0.91
C GLU A 303 -15.07 -3.49 -2.35
#